data_b4ab48e863a613b22b7043b82b5ed55f
#
_entry.id   b4ab48e863a613b22b7043b82b5ed55f
#
_cell.length_a   1.000
_cell.length_b   1.000
_cell.length_c   1.000
_cell.angle_alpha   90.00
_cell.angle_beta   90.00
_cell.angle_gamma   90.00
#
_symmetry.space_group_name_H-M   'P 1'
#
loop_
_entity.id
_entity.type
_entity.pdbx_description
1 polymer ?
#
loop_
_entity_poly.entity_id
_entity_poly.type
_entity_poly.pdbx_seq_one_letter_code
_entity_poly.pdbx_strand_id
1 'polypeptide(L)'
;MILVTGGAGYIGSHLVMALLEKGEDVIVFDSLELGHAETIETLKKYGNLKFVKGNLKNLDEIRGVFLVNKIDSVVHFAAYSQVAESVKNPQKYYYNNVYGTLNLLNAMLEFGVKKIVFSSTAATYGEPVYTPIDEKHPQQPINP
;
A
#
# COMPACT_ATOMS: atom_id res chain seq x y z
N MET A 1 -11.05 6.73 10.56
CA MET A 1 -10.36 5.43 10.35
C MET A 1 -9.25 5.59 9.30
N ILE A 2 -8.15 4.88 9.45
CA ILE A 2 -7.03 4.87 8.51
C ILE A 2 -7.12 3.63 7.64
N LEU A 3 -7.14 3.79 6.32
CA LEU A 3 -7.06 2.68 5.38
C LEU A 3 -5.60 2.37 5.07
N VAL A 4 -5.17 1.12 5.29
CA VAL A 4 -3.82 0.65 4.94
C VAL A 4 -3.95 -0.41 3.85
N THR A 5 -3.48 -0.10 2.65
CA THR A 5 -3.40 -1.08 1.56
C THR A 5 -2.06 -1.82 1.62
N GLY A 6 -2.07 -3.13 1.41
CA GLY A 6 -0.87 -3.95 1.61
C GLY A 6 -0.51 -4.18 3.08
N GLY A 7 -1.49 -4.04 3.99
CA GLY A 7 -1.29 -4.16 5.43
C GLY A 7 -1.06 -5.58 5.94
N ALA A 8 -1.24 -6.61 5.12
CA ALA A 8 -0.91 -8.00 5.44
C ALA A 8 0.53 -8.37 5.07
N GLY A 9 1.25 -7.46 4.37
CA GLY A 9 2.65 -7.61 4.03
C GLY A 9 3.60 -7.19 5.16
N TYR A 10 4.92 -7.38 4.95
CA TYR A 10 5.93 -7.14 5.98
C TYR A 10 5.92 -5.69 6.51
N ILE A 11 6.13 -4.69 5.66
CA ILE A 11 6.21 -3.29 6.09
C ILE A 11 4.83 -2.80 6.57
N GLY A 12 3.78 -3.11 5.81
CA GLY A 12 2.43 -2.67 6.13
C GLY A 12 1.93 -3.17 7.49
N SER A 13 2.23 -4.43 7.85
CA SER A 13 1.81 -5.00 9.13
C SER A 13 2.46 -4.32 10.34
N HIS A 14 3.73 -3.91 10.22
CA HIS A 14 4.41 -3.15 11.29
C HIS A 14 3.78 -1.77 11.49
N LEU A 15 3.41 -1.08 10.40
CA LEU A 15 2.68 0.18 10.54
C LEU A 15 1.30 -0.04 11.15
N VAL A 16 0.55 -1.05 10.70
CA VAL A 16 -0.77 -1.38 11.24
C VAL A 16 -0.69 -1.60 12.73
N MET A 17 0.29 -2.41 13.20
CA MET A 17 0.51 -2.63 14.62
C MET A 17 0.75 -1.31 15.37
N ALA A 18 1.67 -0.47 14.88
CA ALA A 18 1.98 0.81 15.52
C ALA A 18 0.78 1.78 15.56
N LEU A 19 -0.10 1.77 14.58
CA LEU A 19 -1.33 2.56 14.57
C LEU A 19 -2.34 2.03 15.60
N LEU A 20 -2.53 0.71 15.66
CA LEU A 20 -3.43 0.08 16.63
C LEU A 20 -2.96 0.31 18.08
N GLU A 21 -1.66 0.22 18.37
CA GLU A 21 -1.09 0.53 19.68
C GLU A 21 -1.30 1.99 20.10
N LYS A 22 -1.43 2.90 19.14
CA LYS A 22 -1.80 4.30 19.38
C LYS A 22 -3.31 4.54 19.54
N GLY A 23 -4.12 3.49 19.44
CA GLY A 23 -5.57 3.57 19.55
C GLY A 23 -6.28 4.01 18.28
N GLU A 24 -5.61 3.99 17.13
CA GLU A 24 -6.23 4.33 15.85
C GLU A 24 -7.12 3.18 15.34
N ASP A 25 -8.25 3.53 14.74
CA ASP A 25 -9.08 2.57 14.01
C ASP A 25 -8.50 2.33 12.63
N VAL A 26 -8.17 1.07 12.30
CA VAL A 26 -7.51 0.71 11.06
C VAL A 26 -8.36 -0.23 10.21
N ILE A 27 -8.38 0.01 8.90
CA ILE A 27 -8.85 -0.95 7.90
C ILE A 27 -7.65 -1.41 7.08
N VAL A 28 -7.42 -2.71 7.02
CA VAL A 28 -6.47 -3.30 6.08
C VAL A 28 -7.19 -3.77 4.84
N PHE A 29 -6.75 -3.32 3.66
CA PHE A 29 -7.17 -3.84 2.36
C PHE A 29 -5.99 -4.53 1.70
N ASP A 30 -6.11 -5.84 1.48
CA ASP A 30 -5.02 -6.66 0.96
C ASP A 30 -5.58 -7.84 0.15
N SER A 31 -4.92 -8.19 -0.95
CA SER A 31 -5.33 -9.34 -1.77
C SER A 31 -4.91 -10.69 -1.17
N LEU A 32 -3.97 -10.69 -0.24
CA LEU A 32 -3.27 -11.87 0.28
C LEU A 32 -2.49 -12.64 -0.80
N GLU A 33 -2.15 -11.98 -1.91
CA GLU A 33 -1.35 -12.59 -2.97
C GLU A 33 0.11 -12.76 -2.52
N LEU A 34 0.63 -11.79 -1.76
CA LEU A 34 1.96 -11.81 -1.11
C LEU A 34 1.88 -11.63 0.40
N GLY A 35 0.75 -11.15 0.92
CA GLY A 35 0.47 -11.00 2.34
C GLY A 35 -0.03 -12.30 2.97
N HIS A 36 -0.03 -12.35 4.31
CA HIS A 36 -0.39 -13.54 5.08
C HIS A 36 -1.62 -13.29 5.95
N ALA A 37 -2.61 -14.19 5.89
CA ALA A 37 -3.82 -14.09 6.70
C ALA A 37 -3.53 -14.17 8.21
N GLU A 38 -2.54 -14.96 8.61
CA GLU A 38 -2.11 -15.12 10.00
C GLU A 38 -1.59 -13.80 10.60
N THR A 39 -1.00 -12.93 9.76
CA THR A 39 -0.59 -11.58 10.16
C THR A 39 -1.80 -10.76 10.61
N ILE A 40 -2.91 -10.83 9.87
CA ILE A 40 -4.14 -10.12 10.21
C ILE A 40 -4.72 -10.61 11.54
N GLU A 41 -4.76 -11.93 11.76
CA GLU A 41 -5.25 -12.50 13.02
C GLU A 41 -4.39 -12.09 14.22
N THR A 42 -3.08 -11.95 14.00
CA THR A 42 -2.17 -11.45 15.04
C THR A 42 -2.42 -9.99 15.35
N LEU A 43 -2.58 -9.15 14.32
CA LEU A 43 -2.79 -7.71 14.45
C LEU A 43 -4.11 -7.34 15.16
N LYS A 44 -5.16 -8.14 15.04
CA LYS A 44 -6.44 -7.93 15.75
C LYS A 44 -6.31 -7.88 17.26
N LYS A 45 -5.23 -8.41 17.82
CA LYS A 45 -4.95 -8.39 19.27
C LYS A 45 -4.51 -7.03 19.79
N TYR A 46 -4.08 -6.12 18.89
CA TYR A 46 -3.52 -4.81 19.25
C TYR A 46 -4.56 -3.66 19.24
N GLY A 47 -5.75 -3.87 18.65
CA GLY A 47 -6.76 -2.82 18.61
C GLY A 47 -7.89 -3.07 17.62
N ASN A 48 -8.62 -2.00 17.28
CA ASN A 48 -9.76 -2.07 16.37
C ASN A 48 -9.32 -2.18 14.91
N LEU A 49 -9.20 -3.40 14.42
CA LEU A 49 -8.80 -3.74 13.06
C LEU A 49 -9.95 -4.34 12.27
N LYS A 50 -10.29 -3.73 11.13
CA LYS A 50 -11.11 -4.35 10.10
C LYS A 50 -10.20 -4.87 8.99
N PHE A 51 -10.50 -6.05 8.47
CA PHE A 51 -9.82 -6.61 7.31
C PHE A 51 -10.80 -6.80 6.16
N VAL A 52 -10.42 -6.32 4.98
CA VAL A 52 -11.14 -6.52 3.73
C VAL A 52 -10.18 -7.15 2.73
N LYS A 53 -10.47 -8.39 2.34
CA LYS A 53 -9.73 -9.03 1.26
C LYS A 53 -10.20 -8.46 -0.07
N GLY A 54 -9.28 -7.95 -0.87
CA GLY A 54 -9.58 -7.40 -2.18
C GLY A 54 -8.33 -6.99 -2.95
N ASN A 55 -8.51 -6.67 -4.22
CA ASN A 55 -7.42 -6.33 -5.12
C ASN A 55 -7.62 -4.93 -5.71
N LEU A 56 -6.61 -4.07 -5.63
CA LEU A 56 -6.65 -2.71 -6.18
C LEU A 56 -6.87 -2.67 -7.71
N LYS A 57 -6.60 -3.77 -8.41
CA LYS A 57 -6.92 -3.90 -9.84
C LYS A 57 -8.44 -3.91 -10.10
N ASN A 58 -9.24 -4.17 -9.07
CA ASN A 58 -10.70 -4.12 -9.13
C ASN A 58 -11.20 -2.86 -8.42
N LEU A 59 -11.63 -1.87 -9.22
CA LEU A 59 -12.11 -0.59 -8.70
C LEU A 59 -13.33 -0.74 -7.78
N ASP A 60 -14.25 -1.66 -8.08
CA ASP A 60 -15.47 -1.83 -7.29
C ASP A 60 -15.18 -2.41 -5.91
N GLU A 61 -14.17 -3.26 -5.77
CA GLU A 61 -13.76 -3.79 -4.48
C GLU A 61 -13.22 -2.67 -3.57
N ILE A 62 -12.36 -1.78 -4.09
CA ILE A 62 -11.84 -0.67 -3.28
C ILE A 62 -12.91 0.39 -3.02
N ARG A 63 -13.80 0.70 -3.98
CA ARG A 63 -14.94 1.60 -3.76
C ARG A 63 -15.86 1.09 -2.67
N GLY A 64 -16.12 -0.21 -2.62
CA GLY A 64 -16.90 -0.86 -1.57
C GLY A 64 -16.35 -0.59 -0.18
N VAL A 65 -15.04 -0.51 0.01
CA VAL A 65 -14.42 -0.17 1.31
C VAL A 65 -14.75 1.27 1.72
N PHE A 66 -14.63 2.22 0.80
CA PHE A 66 -14.94 3.62 1.08
C PHE A 66 -16.44 3.85 1.32
N LEU A 67 -17.30 3.12 0.60
CA LEU A 67 -18.75 3.25 0.69
C LEU A 67 -19.30 2.94 2.10
N VAL A 68 -18.74 1.92 2.75
CA VAL A 68 -19.27 1.43 4.05
C VAL A 68 -18.44 1.86 5.26
N ASN A 69 -17.36 2.62 5.06
CA ASN A 69 -16.48 3.06 6.13
C ASN A 69 -16.13 4.55 5.99
N LYS A 70 -16.12 5.27 7.11
CA LYS A 70 -15.62 6.64 7.15
C LYS A 70 -14.09 6.64 7.20
N ILE A 71 -13.46 6.76 6.05
CA ILE A 71 -12.01 6.81 5.90
C ILE A 71 -11.55 8.26 5.90
N ASP A 72 -10.57 8.58 6.74
CA ASP A 72 -10.01 9.94 6.89
C ASP A 72 -8.68 10.08 6.12
N SER A 73 -7.93 8.99 6.01
CA SER A 73 -6.63 8.94 5.35
C SER A 73 -6.26 7.55 4.87
N VAL A 74 -5.31 7.48 3.94
CA VAL A 74 -4.80 6.25 3.35
C VAL A 74 -3.30 6.16 3.55
N VAL A 75 -2.80 4.96 3.87
CA VAL A 75 -1.38 4.62 3.76
C VAL A 75 -1.25 3.47 2.76
N HIS A 76 -0.47 3.70 1.71
CA HIS A 76 -0.41 2.81 0.56
C HIS A 76 0.93 2.06 0.50
N PHE A 77 0.89 0.73 0.79
CA PHE A 77 2.03 -0.18 0.68
C PHE A 77 1.82 -1.27 -0.38
N ALA A 78 0.61 -1.43 -0.90
CA ALA A 78 0.29 -2.50 -1.83
C ALA A 78 1.04 -2.33 -3.15
N ALA A 79 2.06 -3.14 -3.37
CA ALA A 79 2.85 -3.15 -4.60
C ALA A 79 3.57 -4.49 -4.77
N TYR A 80 3.90 -4.85 -6.01
CA TYR A 80 4.95 -5.81 -6.29
C TYR A 80 6.31 -5.10 -6.21
N SER A 81 7.32 -5.74 -5.62
CA SER A 81 8.61 -5.12 -5.30
C SER A 81 9.83 -5.91 -5.78
N GLN A 82 9.64 -6.95 -6.60
CA GLN A 82 10.73 -7.80 -7.10
C GLN A 82 11.36 -7.17 -8.35
N VAL A 83 12.49 -6.47 -8.18
CA VAL A 83 13.16 -5.71 -9.25
C VAL A 83 13.47 -6.59 -10.46
N ALA A 84 14.08 -7.76 -10.26
CA ALA A 84 14.44 -8.66 -11.37
C ALA A 84 13.22 -9.20 -12.14
N GLU A 85 12.08 -9.43 -11.46
CA GLU A 85 10.83 -9.82 -12.10
C GLU A 85 10.23 -8.66 -12.89
N SER A 86 10.31 -7.43 -12.36
CA SER A 86 9.74 -6.24 -13.01
C SER A 86 10.34 -5.98 -14.39
N VAL A 87 11.64 -6.22 -14.53
CA VAL A 87 12.35 -6.09 -15.84
C VAL A 87 11.89 -7.18 -16.82
N LYS A 88 11.67 -8.41 -16.34
CA LYS A 88 11.22 -9.53 -17.18
C LYS A 88 9.73 -9.44 -17.55
N ASN A 89 8.92 -8.90 -16.67
CA ASN A 89 7.46 -8.81 -16.84
C ASN A 89 6.95 -7.43 -16.44
N PRO A 90 7.30 -6.36 -17.16
CA PRO A 90 6.95 -4.99 -16.82
C PRO A 90 5.43 -4.77 -16.81
N GLN A 91 4.69 -5.40 -17.72
CA GLN A 91 3.24 -5.27 -17.78
C GLN A 91 2.55 -5.66 -16.47
N LYS A 92 3.00 -6.74 -15.81
CA LYS A 92 2.48 -7.19 -14.51
C LYS A 92 2.65 -6.08 -13.46
N TYR A 93 3.82 -5.43 -13.43
CA TYR A 93 4.15 -4.37 -12.47
C TYR A 93 3.38 -3.09 -12.75
N TYR A 94 3.33 -2.63 -13.99
CA TYR A 94 2.51 -1.46 -14.34
C TYR A 94 1.03 -1.67 -14.04
N TYR A 95 0.50 -2.85 -14.36
CA TYR A 95 -0.91 -3.14 -14.10
C TYR A 95 -1.22 -3.21 -12.60
N ASN A 96 -0.33 -3.79 -11.79
CA ASN A 96 -0.54 -3.84 -10.34
C ASN A 96 -0.24 -2.50 -9.67
N ASN A 97 0.98 -1.96 -9.88
CA ASN A 97 1.47 -0.83 -9.10
C ASN A 97 0.92 0.51 -9.61
N VAL A 98 0.78 0.70 -10.93
CA VAL A 98 0.29 1.97 -11.50
C VAL A 98 -1.21 1.96 -11.63
N TYR A 99 -1.80 0.99 -12.34
CA TYR A 99 -3.25 0.94 -12.53
C TYR A 99 -3.99 0.70 -11.20
N GLY A 100 -3.48 -0.20 -10.34
CA GLY A 100 -4.05 -0.42 -9.00
C GLY A 100 -4.01 0.84 -8.13
N THR A 101 -2.91 1.58 -8.14
CA THR A 101 -2.81 2.87 -7.44
C THR A 101 -3.77 3.92 -8.03
N LEU A 102 -3.93 3.97 -9.35
CA LEU A 102 -4.88 4.87 -9.99
C LEU A 102 -6.32 4.58 -9.54
N ASN A 103 -6.72 3.31 -9.44
CA ASN A 103 -8.03 2.92 -8.90
C ASN A 103 -8.21 3.40 -7.45
N LEU A 104 -7.18 3.26 -6.60
CA LEU A 104 -7.22 3.78 -5.23
C LEU A 104 -7.42 5.29 -5.22
N LEU A 105 -6.68 6.04 -6.02
CA LEU A 105 -6.80 7.49 -6.11
C LEU A 105 -8.17 7.92 -6.64
N ASN A 106 -8.72 7.22 -7.61
CA ASN A 106 -10.08 7.47 -8.11
C ASN A 106 -11.13 7.26 -7.01
N ALA A 107 -11.04 6.17 -6.25
CA ALA A 107 -11.92 5.95 -5.11
C ALA A 107 -11.75 7.03 -4.04
N MET A 108 -10.53 7.42 -3.69
CA MET A 108 -10.27 8.51 -2.75
C MET A 108 -10.91 9.83 -3.20
N LEU A 109 -10.79 10.19 -4.47
CA LEU A 109 -11.38 11.40 -5.03
C LEU A 109 -12.92 11.35 -4.99
N GLU A 110 -13.52 10.22 -5.38
CA GLU A 110 -14.97 10.02 -5.37
C GLU A 110 -15.55 10.20 -3.96
N PHE A 111 -14.86 9.71 -2.94
CA PHE A 111 -15.31 9.79 -1.54
C PHE A 111 -14.72 10.97 -0.75
N GLY A 112 -14.02 11.89 -1.42
CA GLY A 112 -13.51 13.13 -0.83
C GLY A 112 -12.33 12.94 0.14
N VAL A 113 -11.66 11.79 0.14
CA VAL A 113 -10.49 11.53 0.96
C VAL A 113 -9.24 12.09 0.28
N LYS A 114 -8.57 13.05 0.94
CA LYS A 114 -7.45 13.82 0.34
C LYS A 114 -6.08 13.55 0.98
N LYS A 115 -6.04 12.75 2.04
CA LYS A 115 -4.80 12.47 2.78
C LYS A 115 -4.28 11.09 2.39
N ILE A 116 -3.09 11.05 1.80
CA ILE A 116 -2.40 9.81 1.47
C ILE A 116 -0.93 9.89 1.86
N VAL A 117 -0.42 8.81 2.43
CA VAL A 117 1.00 8.53 2.54
C VAL A 117 1.31 7.38 1.60
N PHE A 118 2.22 7.60 0.67
CA PHE A 118 2.65 6.61 -0.32
C PHE A 118 4.03 6.07 0.07
N SER A 119 4.13 4.76 0.26
CA SER A 119 5.42 4.12 0.47
C SER A 119 6.14 4.00 -0.87
N SER A 120 7.11 4.88 -1.09
CA SER A 120 7.97 4.83 -2.26
C SER A 120 9.01 3.70 -2.14
N THR A 121 10.04 3.73 -2.96
CA THR A 121 11.06 2.68 -3.04
C THR A 121 12.46 3.26 -3.21
N ALA A 122 13.46 2.61 -2.62
CA ALA A 122 14.87 2.94 -2.86
C ALA A 122 15.28 2.74 -4.34
N ALA A 123 14.58 1.87 -5.08
CA ALA A 123 14.83 1.64 -6.49
C ALA A 123 14.64 2.90 -7.37
N THR A 124 13.94 3.93 -6.87
CA THR A 124 13.80 5.21 -7.58
C THR A 124 15.13 5.93 -7.82
N TYR A 125 16.14 5.66 -6.98
CA TYR A 125 17.46 6.29 -7.12
C TYR A 125 18.36 5.59 -8.15
N GLY A 126 18.08 4.32 -8.49
CA GLY A 126 18.91 3.53 -9.38
C GLY A 126 20.31 3.29 -8.81
N GLU A 127 21.34 3.34 -9.65
CA GLU A 127 22.74 3.26 -9.21
C GLU A 127 23.13 4.58 -8.54
N PRO A 128 23.59 4.56 -7.28
CA PRO A 128 23.85 5.79 -6.54
C PRO A 128 25.05 6.55 -7.09
N VAL A 129 24.90 7.86 -7.30
CA VAL A 129 25.96 8.77 -7.73
C VAL A 129 26.87 9.16 -6.58
N TYR A 130 26.32 9.16 -5.35
CA TYR A 130 27.02 9.35 -4.09
C TYR A 130 26.31 8.65 -2.94
N THR A 131 27.03 8.41 -1.84
CA THR A 131 26.51 7.78 -0.61
C THR A 131 27.01 8.54 0.62
N PRO A 132 26.21 8.64 1.70
CA PRO A 132 24.83 8.14 1.82
C PRO A 132 23.87 8.90 0.90
N ILE A 133 22.81 8.23 0.44
CA ILE A 133 21.75 8.84 -0.35
C ILE A 133 20.92 9.75 0.54
N ASP A 134 20.70 11.00 0.09
CA ASP A 134 19.83 11.98 0.74
C ASP A 134 18.65 12.37 -0.17
N GLU A 135 17.80 13.28 0.29
CA GLU A 135 16.61 13.74 -0.44
C GLU A 135 16.94 14.56 -1.71
N LYS A 136 18.19 14.96 -1.90
CA LYS A 136 18.66 15.71 -3.09
C LYS A 136 19.27 14.79 -4.14
N HIS A 137 19.46 13.50 -3.80
CA HIS A 137 20.03 12.54 -4.73
C HIS A 137 19.18 12.42 -6.00
N PRO A 138 19.77 12.43 -7.20
CA PRO A 138 19.02 12.29 -8.45
C PRO A 138 18.27 10.95 -8.49
N GLN A 139 17.05 10.99 -9.04
CA GLN A 139 16.22 9.80 -9.23
C GLN A 139 16.41 9.29 -10.66
N GLN A 140 17.00 8.13 -10.80
CA GLN A 140 17.32 7.48 -12.10
C GLN A 140 17.02 5.98 -12.02
N PRO A 141 15.72 5.59 -11.91
CA PRO A 141 15.33 4.18 -11.79
C PRO A 141 15.76 3.39 -13.03
N ILE A 142 16.27 2.18 -12.81
CA ILE A 142 16.69 1.25 -13.86
C ILE A 142 15.70 0.12 -14.11
N ASN A 143 14.57 0.14 -13.43
CA ASN A 143 13.50 -0.85 -13.54
C ASN A 143 12.11 -0.16 -13.52
N PRO A 144 11.06 -0.79 -14.09
CA PRO A 144 9.70 -0.28 -14.05
C PRO A 144 9.07 -0.32 -12.66
#